data_a000a3f1fd8248b4b6aeca530087a0d5
#
_entry.id   a000a3f1fd8248b4b6aeca530087a0d5
#
_cell.length_a   1.000
_cell.length_b   1.000
_cell.length_c   1.000
_cell.angle_alpha   90.00
_cell.angle_beta   90.00
_cell.angle_gamma   90.00
#
_symmetry.space_group_name_H-M   'P 1'
#
loop_
_entity.id
_entity.type
_entity.pdbx_description
1 polymer ?
#
loop_
_entity_poly.entity_id
_entity_poly.type
_entity_poly.pdbx_seq_one_letter_code
_entity_poly.pdbx_strand_id
1 'polypeptide(L)'
;MHRRHFIGSAALATLLPLVGGAAAIAAPRGRLLPAALAPGDTVALVSPSSATDERLSLQLTQEAMQALGFKVKTGEHYASRYGHLAGTDAGRAGDLNAMFADRQVKAVICVRGGSGAARLLPMLDYDAIRANPKVLLGYSDITALHCAIHARTGLVTFHGPIGAGSWNRFNVDQFRRVFFDRELMQYHNTVDAGDELVPRKNRTLTITGGKARGELIGGNLAVLTALAGSPYLPDFKGKILFLEDVSEAPYRIDRMLTTLKLMGALDAIAGFIFGECTDCDPGDGYGSLTLDQIFDDHIKPLGIPAYRGAMIGHVREQFIVPVGGRVELDADAGRFRLLEPVFGQA
;
A
#
# COMPACT_ATOMS: atom_id res chain seq x y z
N MET A 1 83.74 11.15 12.13
CA MET A 1 83.19 10.33 13.21
C MET A 1 82.20 11.17 14.03
N HIS A 2 80.91 11.14 13.81
CA HIS A 2 79.92 11.57 14.79
C HIS A 2 78.62 10.80 14.48
N ARG A 3 78.26 9.85 15.37
CA ARG A 3 76.99 9.17 15.40
C ARG A 3 75.91 10.08 16.00
N ARG A 4 74.85 10.36 15.27
CA ARG A 4 73.65 10.99 15.81
C ARG A 4 72.59 9.89 16.05
N HIS A 5 72.17 9.75 17.32
CA HIS A 5 71.06 8.91 17.74
C HIS A 5 69.75 9.59 17.37
N PHE A 6 68.88 8.88 16.63
CA PHE A 6 67.47 9.27 16.45
C PHE A 6 66.62 8.50 17.48
N ILE A 7 66.01 9.27 18.38
CA ILE A 7 65.03 8.74 19.30
C ILE A 7 63.70 8.78 18.56
N GLY A 8 63.15 7.60 18.26
CA GLY A 8 61.81 7.49 17.66
C GLY A 8 60.70 7.55 18.77
N SER A 9 59.87 8.58 18.75
CA SER A 9 58.69 8.64 19.57
C SER A 9 57.57 7.78 18.91
N ALA A 10 57.18 6.68 19.54
CA ALA A 10 56.04 5.89 19.15
C ALA A 10 54.76 6.58 19.66
N ALA A 11 53.97 7.09 18.74
CA ALA A 11 52.63 7.56 19.03
C ALA A 11 51.67 6.35 19.10
N LEU A 12 51.14 6.07 20.29
CA LEU A 12 50.06 5.11 20.49
C LEU A 12 48.77 5.69 19.95
N ALA A 13 48.32 5.23 18.76
CA ALA A 13 47.02 5.54 18.25
C ALA A 13 45.98 4.63 18.95
N THR A 14 45.18 5.18 19.85
CA THR A 14 44.04 4.51 20.45
C THR A 14 42.90 4.43 19.39
N LEU A 15 42.70 3.25 18.84
CA LEU A 15 41.53 2.92 18.02
C LEU A 15 40.31 2.81 18.96
N LEU A 16 39.47 3.83 18.97
CA LEU A 16 38.11 3.75 19.51
C LEU A 16 37.28 2.87 18.58
N PRO A 17 36.61 1.80 19.09
CA PRO A 17 35.68 1.05 18.25
C PRO A 17 34.47 1.93 17.94
N LEU A 18 34.27 2.21 16.66
CA LEU A 18 32.99 2.69 16.13
C LEU A 18 31.96 1.57 16.36
N VAL A 19 31.23 1.66 17.46
CA VAL A 19 30.03 0.85 17.68
C VAL A 19 28.98 1.42 16.71
N GLY A 20 28.96 0.88 15.48
CA GLY A 20 27.85 1.03 14.56
C GLY A 20 26.62 0.44 15.24
N GLY A 21 25.72 1.30 15.75
CA GLY A 21 24.42 0.86 16.23
C GLY A 21 23.67 0.18 15.10
N ALA A 22 23.70 -1.16 15.06
CA ALA A 22 22.76 -1.94 14.28
C ALA A 22 21.37 -1.54 14.79
N ALA A 23 20.58 -0.86 13.95
CA ALA A 23 19.18 -0.60 14.23
C ALA A 23 18.55 -1.97 14.56
N ALA A 24 18.15 -2.15 15.80
CA ALA A 24 17.50 -3.38 16.24
C ALA A 24 16.28 -3.58 15.35
N ILE A 25 16.28 -4.64 14.56
CA ILE A 25 15.09 -5.12 13.84
C ILE A 25 14.10 -5.44 14.95
N ALA A 26 13.09 -4.58 15.12
CA ALA A 26 12.06 -4.77 16.12
C ALA A 26 11.40 -6.13 15.84
N ALA A 27 11.23 -6.95 16.90
CA ALA A 27 10.52 -8.23 16.83
C ALA A 27 9.17 -8.05 16.11
N PRO A 28 8.68 -9.05 15.36
CA PRO A 28 7.41 -8.98 14.67
C PRO A 28 6.32 -8.62 15.67
N ARG A 29 5.71 -7.45 15.47
CA ARG A 29 4.65 -6.93 16.32
C ARG A 29 3.36 -7.64 15.96
N GLY A 30 2.59 -8.03 16.98
CA GLY A 30 1.28 -8.62 16.78
C GLY A 30 0.39 -7.71 15.90
N ARG A 31 -0.49 -8.32 15.11
CA ARG A 31 -1.43 -7.61 14.25
C ARG A 31 -2.34 -6.69 15.07
N LEU A 32 -2.41 -5.42 14.70
CA LEU A 32 -3.27 -4.41 15.32
C LEU A 32 -4.48 -4.17 14.42
N LEU A 33 -5.68 -4.29 14.97
CA LEU A 33 -6.93 -4.15 14.24
C LEU A 33 -7.61 -2.82 14.58
N PRO A 34 -8.05 -2.03 13.58
CA PRO A 34 -8.88 -0.85 13.83
C PRO A 34 -10.29 -1.27 14.27
N ALA A 35 -11.03 -0.36 14.89
CA ALA A 35 -12.47 -0.54 15.08
C ALA A 35 -13.20 -0.49 13.72
N ALA A 36 -14.29 -1.24 13.58
CA ALA A 36 -15.19 -1.14 12.44
C ALA A 36 -15.95 0.20 12.47
N LEU A 37 -16.45 0.62 11.31
CA LEU A 37 -17.19 1.86 11.17
C LEU A 37 -18.70 1.63 11.30
N ALA A 38 -19.41 2.70 11.70
CA ALA A 38 -20.86 2.73 11.70
C ALA A 38 -21.36 4.08 11.16
N PRO A 39 -22.58 4.14 10.59
CA PRO A 39 -23.22 5.41 10.28
C PRO A 39 -23.29 6.33 11.50
N GLY A 40 -22.97 7.60 11.32
CA GLY A 40 -22.85 8.59 12.39
C GLY A 40 -21.46 8.78 12.95
N ASP A 41 -20.50 7.89 12.65
CA ASP A 41 -19.09 8.05 12.99
C ASP A 41 -18.48 9.29 12.32
N THR A 42 -17.42 9.81 12.92
CA THR A 42 -16.64 10.90 12.34
C THR A 42 -15.47 10.32 11.55
N VAL A 43 -15.38 10.66 10.26
CA VAL A 43 -14.23 10.35 9.40
C VAL A 43 -13.44 11.61 9.09
N ALA A 44 -12.12 11.47 9.05
CA ALA A 44 -11.23 12.55 8.65
C ALA A 44 -10.87 12.44 7.17
N LEU A 45 -10.88 13.57 6.47
CA LEU A 45 -10.35 13.71 5.11
C LEU A 45 -9.00 14.42 5.19
N VAL A 46 -7.96 13.76 4.66
CA VAL A 46 -6.58 14.28 4.62
C VAL A 46 -6.01 14.17 3.20
N SER A 47 -5.11 15.09 2.87
CA SER A 47 -4.43 15.14 1.58
C SER A 47 -2.92 14.88 1.76
N PRO A 48 -2.49 13.62 1.99
CA PRO A 48 -1.09 13.34 2.32
C PRO A 48 -0.14 13.32 1.11
N SER A 49 -0.68 13.40 -0.10
CA SER A 49 0.02 13.23 -1.37
C SER A 49 -0.10 14.48 -2.25
N SER A 50 -0.58 14.33 -3.48
CA SER A 50 -0.75 15.45 -4.40
C SER A 50 -1.95 16.33 -4.05
N ALA A 51 -1.87 17.61 -4.44
CA ALA A 51 -2.96 18.57 -4.31
C ALA A 51 -4.12 18.21 -5.23
N THR A 52 -5.34 18.51 -4.79
CA THR A 52 -6.53 18.45 -5.62
C THR A 52 -6.76 19.83 -6.24
N ASP A 53 -6.84 19.89 -7.57
CA ASP A 53 -6.88 21.14 -8.31
C ASP A 53 -8.23 21.83 -8.26
N GLU A 54 -9.31 21.03 -8.21
CA GLU A 54 -10.67 21.53 -8.33
C GLU A 54 -11.38 21.59 -6.96
N ARG A 55 -11.92 22.75 -6.63
CA ARG A 55 -12.74 22.93 -5.42
C ARG A 55 -13.97 22.01 -5.41
N LEU A 56 -14.59 21.79 -6.57
CA LEU A 56 -15.72 20.88 -6.69
C LEU A 56 -15.34 19.45 -6.29
N SER A 57 -14.18 18.97 -6.70
CA SER A 57 -13.69 17.63 -6.34
C SER A 57 -13.52 17.47 -4.81
N LEU A 58 -13.01 18.50 -4.13
CA LEU A 58 -12.92 18.52 -2.66
C LEU A 58 -14.32 18.52 -2.00
N GLN A 59 -15.25 19.30 -2.54
CA GLN A 59 -16.63 19.32 -2.06
C GLN A 59 -17.32 17.96 -2.25
N LEU A 60 -17.24 17.39 -3.46
CA LEU A 60 -17.82 16.06 -3.76
C LEU A 60 -17.24 14.96 -2.86
N THR A 61 -15.96 15.07 -2.48
CA THR A 61 -15.34 14.15 -1.52
C THR A 61 -16.05 14.20 -0.16
N GLN A 62 -16.36 15.40 0.35
CA GLN A 62 -17.10 15.55 1.61
C GLN A 62 -18.53 15.04 1.48
N GLU A 63 -19.21 15.38 0.39
CA GLU A 63 -20.59 14.96 0.12
C GLU A 63 -20.68 13.42 0.00
N ALA A 64 -19.69 12.76 -0.63
CA ALA A 64 -19.65 11.31 -0.72
C ALA A 64 -19.56 10.65 0.67
N MET A 65 -18.72 11.16 1.56
CA MET A 65 -18.62 10.65 2.93
C MET A 65 -19.90 10.92 3.73
N GLN A 66 -20.50 12.09 3.55
CA GLN A 66 -21.78 12.41 4.18
C GLN A 66 -22.91 11.50 3.67
N ALA A 67 -22.94 11.20 2.37
CA ALA A 67 -23.91 10.28 1.76
C ALA A 67 -23.74 8.83 2.25
N LEU A 68 -22.52 8.43 2.65
CA LEU A 68 -22.26 7.15 3.34
C LEU A 68 -22.74 7.16 4.80
N GLY A 69 -23.16 8.31 5.33
CA GLY A 69 -23.71 8.47 6.68
C GLY A 69 -22.72 8.99 7.71
N PHE A 70 -21.55 9.50 7.31
CA PHE A 70 -20.52 9.98 8.23
C PHE A 70 -20.64 11.47 8.56
N LYS A 71 -20.12 11.84 9.73
CA LYS A 71 -19.68 13.21 10.02
C LYS A 71 -18.29 13.39 9.46
N VAL A 72 -18.05 14.52 8.78
CA VAL A 72 -16.78 14.79 8.11
C VAL A 72 -15.97 15.84 8.87
N LYS A 73 -14.70 15.53 9.13
CA LYS A 73 -13.68 16.46 9.61
C LYS A 73 -12.56 16.54 8.56
N THR A 74 -12.12 17.75 8.22
CA THR A 74 -10.99 17.93 7.28
C THR A 74 -9.72 18.24 8.04
N GLY A 75 -8.57 17.81 7.49
CA GLY A 75 -7.28 18.32 7.93
C GLY A 75 -7.16 19.83 7.70
N GLU A 76 -6.31 20.49 8.44
CA GLU A 76 -6.04 21.93 8.27
C GLU A 76 -5.53 22.25 6.88
N HIS A 77 -4.71 21.33 6.31
CA HIS A 77 -4.09 21.46 5.00
C HIS A 77 -4.86 20.73 3.89
N TYR A 78 -6.11 20.30 4.14
CA TYR A 78 -6.95 19.53 3.20
C TYR A 78 -6.99 20.09 1.77
N ALA A 79 -7.04 21.43 1.64
CA ALA A 79 -7.09 22.14 0.35
C ALA A 79 -5.80 22.91 0.05
N SER A 80 -4.73 22.66 0.78
CA SER A 80 -3.45 23.36 0.59
C SER A 80 -2.73 22.90 -0.68
N ARG A 81 -1.77 23.75 -1.14
CA ARG A 81 -0.97 23.46 -2.32
C ARG A 81 0.46 23.96 -2.17
N TYR A 82 1.40 23.12 -2.57
CA TYR A 82 2.82 23.47 -2.74
C TYR A 82 3.36 22.71 -3.97
N GLY A 83 3.38 23.39 -5.11
CA GLY A 83 3.63 22.74 -6.39
C GLY A 83 2.56 21.69 -6.69
N HIS A 84 2.96 20.45 -6.92
CA HIS A 84 2.04 19.30 -7.09
C HIS A 84 1.56 18.71 -5.76
N LEU A 85 2.20 19.03 -4.63
CA LEU A 85 1.89 18.51 -3.30
C LEU A 85 0.72 19.27 -2.65
N ALA A 86 -0.02 18.58 -1.81
CA ALA A 86 -1.11 19.18 -1.01
C ALA A 86 -0.59 19.94 0.22
N GLY A 87 0.39 20.82 0.02
CA GLY A 87 1.03 21.58 1.07
C GLY A 87 2.44 21.10 1.41
N THR A 88 3.04 21.68 2.45
CA THR A 88 4.37 21.29 2.94
C THR A 88 4.35 19.90 3.55
N ASP A 89 5.50 19.24 3.64
CA ASP A 89 5.62 17.93 4.29
C ASP A 89 5.15 18.00 5.76
N ALA A 90 5.54 19.05 6.48
CA ALA A 90 5.14 19.28 7.87
C ALA A 90 3.62 19.44 8.02
N GLY A 91 2.97 20.19 7.14
CA GLY A 91 1.51 20.37 7.17
C GLY A 91 0.77 19.05 6.91
N ARG A 92 1.15 18.33 5.85
CA ARG A 92 0.53 17.05 5.48
C ARG A 92 0.73 15.96 6.56
N ALA A 93 1.94 15.86 7.12
CA ALA A 93 2.22 14.94 8.23
C ALA A 93 1.50 15.37 9.52
N GLY A 94 1.44 16.69 9.78
CA GLY A 94 0.70 17.26 10.90
C GLY A 94 -0.78 16.90 10.87
N ASP A 95 -1.42 16.99 9.70
CA ASP A 95 -2.82 16.57 9.52
C ASP A 95 -3.02 15.08 9.84
N LEU A 96 -2.16 14.20 9.31
CA LEU A 96 -2.24 12.77 9.61
C LEU A 96 -2.08 12.51 11.12
N ASN A 97 -1.06 13.07 11.76
CA ASN A 97 -0.80 12.88 13.18
C ASN A 97 -1.97 13.41 14.04
N ALA A 98 -2.50 14.60 13.71
CA ALA A 98 -3.65 15.17 14.41
C ALA A 98 -4.90 14.30 14.29
N MET A 99 -5.19 13.76 13.09
CA MET A 99 -6.36 12.90 12.87
C MET A 99 -6.21 11.54 13.51
N PHE A 100 -5.00 10.97 13.57
CA PHE A 100 -4.76 9.75 14.35
C PHE A 100 -4.84 10.00 15.86
N ALA A 101 -4.41 11.14 16.37
CA ALA A 101 -4.50 11.49 17.80
C ALA A 101 -5.93 11.78 18.26
N ASP A 102 -6.80 12.29 17.38
CA ASP A 102 -8.18 12.66 17.71
C ASP A 102 -9.06 11.42 17.95
N ARG A 103 -9.51 11.21 19.19
CA ARG A 103 -10.34 10.07 19.60
C ARG A 103 -11.75 10.07 18.99
N GLN A 104 -12.23 11.21 18.52
CA GLN A 104 -13.53 11.30 17.85
C GLN A 104 -13.50 10.76 16.43
N VAL A 105 -12.34 10.85 15.76
CA VAL A 105 -12.13 10.33 14.41
C VAL A 105 -12.01 8.81 14.45
N LYS A 106 -12.81 8.11 13.63
CA LYS A 106 -12.81 6.64 13.50
C LYS A 106 -12.10 6.14 12.26
N ALA A 107 -12.03 6.96 11.21
CA ALA A 107 -11.31 6.65 9.99
C ALA A 107 -10.56 7.86 9.45
N VAL A 108 -9.44 7.60 8.79
CA VAL A 108 -8.67 8.56 7.99
C VAL A 108 -8.80 8.13 6.53
N ILE A 109 -9.48 8.93 5.74
CA ILE A 109 -9.71 8.72 4.31
C ILE A 109 -8.79 9.66 3.54
N CYS A 110 -7.89 9.10 2.73
CA CYS A 110 -7.01 9.89 1.89
C CYS A 110 -7.77 10.43 0.69
N VAL A 111 -7.68 11.74 0.43
CA VAL A 111 -8.44 12.41 -0.63
C VAL A 111 -8.00 11.92 -2.00
N ARG A 112 -6.69 11.83 -2.23
CA ARG A 112 -6.10 11.30 -3.46
C ARG A 112 -4.70 10.75 -3.23
N GLY A 113 -4.24 9.97 -4.20
CA GLY A 113 -2.85 9.61 -4.38
C GLY A 113 -2.07 10.68 -5.18
N GLY A 114 -1.17 10.23 -6.02
CA GLY A 114 -0.28 11.06 -6.83
C GLY A 114 1.17 10.85 -6.47
N SER A 115 1.81 11.80 -5.74
CA SER A 115 3.19 11.67 -5.30
C SER A 115 3.43 12.46 -4.02
N GLY A 116 4.33 11.96 -3.16
CA GLY A 116 4.83 12.68 -2.01
C GLY A 116 4.48 12.11 -0.63
N ALA A 117 3.66 11.05 -0.54
CA ALA A 117 3.33 10.43 0.75
C ALA A 117 4.57 9.81 1.43
N ALA A 118 5.49 9.23 0.66
CA ALA A 118 6.73 8.66 1.20
C ALA A 118 7.60 9.68 1.96
N ARG A 119 7.52 10.96 1.61
CA ARG A 119 8.26 12.05 2.30
C ARG A 119 7.83 12.25 3.74
N LEU A 120 6.61 11.83 4.08
CA LEU A 120 6.00 12.02 5.39
C LEU A 120 6.42 10.95 6.40
N LEU A 121 6.91 9.80 5.95
CA LEU A 121 7.13 8.62 6.79
C LEU A 121 8.01 8.88 8.02
N PRO A 122 9.12 9.65 7.94
CA PRO A 122 9.92 9.99 9.11
C PRO A 122 9.23 10.94 10.11
N MET A 123 8.13 11.59 9.70
CA MET A 123 7.44 12.62 10.48
C MET A 123 6.15 12.12 11.13
N LEU A 124 5.77 10.85 10.87
CA LEU A 124 4.57 10.25 11.45
C LEU A 124 4.80 9.83 12.90
N ASP A 125 3.80 10.09 13.73
CA ASP A 125 3.77 9.62 15.13
C ASP A 125 3.20 8.18 15.17
N TYR A 126 4.08 7.21 14.99
CA TYR A 126 3.70 5.79 15.01
C TYR A 126 3.20 5.29 16.38
N ASP A 127 3.58 5.97 17.46
CA ASP A 127 3.10 5.61 18.80
C ASP A 127 1.67 6.12 19.01
N ALA A 128 1.32 7.32 18.56
CA ALA A 128 -0.05 7.81 18.52
C ALA A 128 -0.95 6.94 17.62
N ILE A 129 -0.47 6.53 16.45
CA ILE A 129 -1.19 5.60 15.55
C ILE A 129 -1.47 4.29 16.24
N ARG A 130 -0.50 3.74 16.98
CA ARG A 130 -0.64 2.50 17.75
C ARG A 130 -1.61 2.64 18.91
N ALA A 131 -1.54 3.73 19.64
CA ALA A 131 -2.40 4.00 20.78
C ALA A 131 -3.85 4.24 20.39
N ASN A 132 -4.11 4.62 19.13
CA ASN A 132 -5.43 4.97 18.64
C ASN A 132 -5.65 4.41 17.21
N PRO A 133 -5.72 3.06 17.08
CA PRO A 133 -5.81 2.40 15.79
C PRO A 133 -7.12 2.74 15.08
N LYS A 134 -7.02 3.20 13.84
CA LYS A 134 -8.14 3.63 13.01
C LYS A 134 -8.06 3.02 11.63
N VAL A 135 -9.18 3.01 10.94
CA VAL A 135 -9.21 2.74 9.49
C VAL A 135 -8.37 3.80 8.78
N LEU A 136 -7.41 3.37 7.97
CA LEU A 136 -6.75 4.20 6.96
C LEU A 136 -7.15 3.64 5.59
N LEU A 137 -7.78 4.47 4.75
CA LEU A 137 -8.24 4.07 3.42
C LEU A 137 -7.62 4.95 2.34
N GLY A 138 -7.14 4.30 1.28
CA GLY A 138 -6.61 4.92 0.07
C GLY A 138 -5.80 3.93 -0.75
N TYR A 139 -5.30 4.35 -1.91
CA TYR A 139 -4.48 3.53 -2.80
C TYR A 139 -3.46 4.38 -3.57
N SER A 140 -2.74 3.80 -4.53
CA SER A 140 -1.73 4.51 -5.31
C SER A 140 -0.56 4.96 -4.40
N ASP A 141 -0.18 6.23 -4.39
CA ASP A 141 0.88 6.79 -3.53
C ASP A 141 0.66 6.55 -2.02
N ILE A 142 -0.61 6.28 -1.61
CA ILE A 142 -0.94 5.91 -0.22
C ILE A 142 -0.33 4.57 0.18
N THR A 143 0.11 3.76 -0.77
CA THR A 143 0.90 2.55 -0.52
C THR A 143 2.08 2.82 0.41
N ALA A 144 2.74 3.98 0.31
CA ALA A 144 3.82 4.35 1.21
C ALA A 144 3.36 4.40 2.68
N LEU A 145 2.18 4.96 2.94
CA LEU A 145 1.60 5.00 4.29
C LEU A 145 1.18 3.61 4.77
N HIS A 146 0.55 2.80 3.90
CA HIS A 146 0.16 1.43 4.23
C HIS A 146 1.38 0.60 4.64
N CYS A 147 2.44 0.60 3.83
CA CYS A 147 3.68 -0.12 4.12
C CYS A 147 4.30 0.33 5.45
N ALA A 148 4.49 1.64 5.63
CA ALA A 148 5.16 2.17 6.81
C ALA A 148 4.37 1.98 8.10
N ILE A 149 3.07 2.28 8.08
CA ILE A 149 2.21 2.13 9.26
C ILE A 149 2.11 0.66 9.63
N HIS A 150 1.91 -0.23 8.66
CA HIS A 150 1.88 -1.67 8.94
C HIS A 150 3.23 -2.16 9.49
N ALA A 151 4.36 -1.84 8.85
CA ALA A 151 5.69 -2.25 9.31
C ALA A 151 6.03 -1.74 10.71
N ARG A 152 5.64 -0.50 11.04
CA ARG A 152 5.98 0.16 12.31
C ARG A 152 5.02 -0.14 13.45
N THR A 153 3.76 -0.43 13.16
CA THR A 153 2.71 -0.57 14.18
C THR A 153 2.01 -1.92 14.17
N GLY A 154 2.02 -2.65 13.05
CA GLY A 154 1.20 -3.84 12.82
C GLY A 154 -0.27 -3.52 12.50
N LEU A 155 -0.63 -2.24 12.33
CA LEU A 155 -2.00 -1.85 12.02
C LEU A 155 -2.42 -2.38 10.64
N VAL A 156 -3.59 -3.02 10.61
CA VAL A 156 -4.28 -3.36 9.35
C VAL A 156 -4.86 -2.08 8.75
N THR A 157 -4.48 -1.80 7.50
CA THR A 157 -4.94 -0.65 6.73
C THR A 157 -5.65 -1.12 5.46
N PHE A 158 -6.27 -0.22 4.68
CA PHE A 158 -7.13 -0.65 3.58
C PHE A 158 -6.72 0.03 2.27
N HIS A 159 -6.24 -0.78 1.33
CA HIS A 159 -5.99 -0.36 -0.04
C HIS A 159 -7.31 -0.41 -0.81
N GLY A 160 -7.79 0.74 -1.27
CA GLY A 160 -9.10 0.87 -1.91
C GLY A 160 -9.44 2.31 -2.27
N PRO A 161 -10.67 2.63 -2.67
CA PRO A 161 -11.04 3.94 -3.19
C PRO A 161 -10.59 5.10 -2.31
N ILE A 162 -10.01 6.12 -2.95
CA ILE A 162 -9.70 7.41 -2.33
C ILE A 162 -10.96 8.29 -2.23
N GLY A 163 -10.91 9.30 -1.36
CA GLY A 163 -12.04 10.19 -1.14
C GLY A 163 -12.57 10.85 -2.42
N ALA A 164 -11.68 11.37 -3.27
CA ALA A 164 -12.01 11.98 -4.57
C ALA A 164 -12.16 10.96 -5.71
N GLY A 165 -12.21 9.66 -5.40
CA GLY A 165 -12.35 8.58 -6.37
C GLY A 165 -13.79 8.38 -6.84
N SER A 166 -13.99 7.29 -7.61
CA SER A 166 -15.33 6.91 -8.08
C SER A 166 -16.10 6.18 -6.98
N TRP A 167 -17.17 6.78 -6.47
CA TRP A 167 -18.11 6.17 -5.54
C TRP A 167 -19.30 5.58 -6.27
N ASN A 168 -19.03 4.74 -7.29
CA ASN A 168 -20.04 3.98 -8.01
C ASN A 168 -20.68 2.89 -7.13
N ARG A 169 -21.72 2.23 -7.65
CA ARG A 169 -22.47 1.21 -6.90
C ARG A 169 -21.57 0.10 -6.35
N PHE A 170 -20.60 -0.39 -7.15
CA PHE A 170 -19.70 -1.45 -6.73
C PHE A 170 -18.82 -1.01 -5.56
N ASN A 171 -18.18 0.16 -5.66
CA ASN A 171 -17.28 0.68 -4.63
C ASN A 171 -18.03 1.00 -3.32
N VAL A 172 -19.26 1.50 -3.42
CA VAL A 172 -20.13 1.72 -2.25
C VAL A 172 -20.52 0.39 -1.60
N ASP A 173 -20.87 -0.63 -2.39
CA ASP A 173 -21.16 -1.97 -1.88
C ASP A 173 -19.94 -2.59 -1.18
N GLN A 174 -18.76 -2.54 -1.81
CA GLN A 174 -17.52 -2.97 -1.19
C GLN A 174 -17.28 -2.26 0.14
N PHE A 175 -17.47 -0.93 0.17
CA PHE A 175 -17.28 -0.13 1.39
C PHE A 175 -18.21 -0.60 2.52
N ARG A 176 -19.50 -0.78 2.23
CA ARG A 176 -20.49 -1.22 3.23
C ARG A 176 -20.18 -2.61 3.76
N ARG A 177 -19.95 -3.58 2.88
CA ARG A 177 -19.62 -4.96 3.25
C ARG A 177 -18.37 -5.04 4.12
N VAL A 178 -17.31 -4.30 3.75
CA VAL A 178 -16.05 -4.32 4.51
C VAL A 178 -16.23 -3.60 5.85
N PHE A 179 -16.67 -2.33 5.85
CA PHE A 179 -16.56 -1.47 7.02
C PHE A 179 -17.77 -1.49 7.95
N PHE A 180 -18.99 -1.68 7.41
CA PHE A 180 -20.20 -1.72 8.22
C PHE A 180 -20.61 -3.15 8.57
N ASP A 181 -20.67 -4.03 7.57
CA ASP A 181 -21.13 -5.41 7.75
C ASP A 181 -20.01 -6.33 8.29
N ARG A 182 -18.74 -5.90 8.24
CA ARG A 182 -17.55 -6.64 8.73
C ARG A 182 -17.44 -8.02 8.08
N GLU A 183 -17.81 -8.11 6.81
CA GLU A 183 -17.87 -9.38 6.10
C GLU A 183 -16.48 -10.02 5.97
N LEU A 184 -16.40 -11.32 6.17
CA LEU A 184 -15.22 -12.09 5.77
C LEU A 184 -15.20 -12.18 4.24
N MET A 185 -14.66 -11.13 3.62
CA MET A 185 -14.71 -10.89 2.19
C MET A 185 -14.10 -12.03 1.39
N GLN A 186 -14.81 -12.39 0.31
CA GLN A 186 -14.28 -13.18 -0.79
C GLN A 186 -14.09 -12.26 -1.99
N TYR A 187 -12.88 -12.18 -2.47
CA TYR A 187 -12.47 -11.32 -3.57
C TYR A 187 -12.42 -12.14 -4.85
N HIS A 188 -13.46 -12.02 -5.62
CA HIS A 188 -13.62 -12.66 -6.92
C HIS A 188 -14.14 -11.63 -7.92
N ASN A 189 -13.47 -11.53 -9.07
CA ASN A 189 -13.85 -10.53 -10.07
C ASN A 189 -15.28 -10.72 -10.56
N THR A 190 -15.99 -9.63 -10.75
CA THR A 190 -17.25 -9.61 -11.49
C THR A 190 -16.92 -9.64 -12.98
N VAL A 191 -17.24 -10.75 -13.63
CA VAL A 191 -17.02 -10.93 -15.06
C VAL A 191 -18.34 -10.71 -15.79
N ASP A 192 -18.39 -9.70 -16.64
CA ASP A 192 -19.54 -9.40 -17.49
C ASP A 192 -19.11 -9.45 -18.95
N ALA A 193 -19.84 -10.20 -19.76
CA ALA A 193 -19.59 -10.30 -21.19
C ALA A 193 -20.05 -9.03 -21.95
N GLY A 194 -20.99 -8.25 -21.38
CA GLY A 194 -21.62 -7.16 -22.10
C GLY A 194 -22.20 -7.67 -23.41
N ASP A 195 -21.83 -7.03 -24.52
CA ASP A 195 -22.20 -7.41 -25.88
C ASP A 195 -21.24 -8.41 -26.52
N GLU A 196 -20.20 -8.83 -25.83
CA GLU A 196 -19.16 -9.73 -26.35
C GLU A 196 -19.57 -11.20 -26.20
N LEU A 197 -19.23 -12.01 -27.17
CA LEU A 197 -19.43 -13.47 -27.10
C LEU A 197 -18.67 -14.10 -25.93
N VAL A 198 -17.51 -13.53 -25.60
CA VAL A 198 -16.64 -13.99 -24.51
C VAL A 198 -16.21 -12.78 -23.69
N PRO A 199 -16.39 -12.82 -22.34
CA PRO A 199 -15.96 -11.73 -21.49
C PRO A 199 -14.46 -11.42 -21.66
N ARG A 200 -14.12 -10.16 -21.81
CA ARG A 200 -12.73 -9.68 -21.88
C ARG A 200 -12.33 -8.92 -20.60
N LYS A 201 -13.26 -8.12 -20.09
CA LYS A 201 -13.04 -7.28 -18.92
C LYS A 201 -13.01 -8.10 -17.64
N ASN A 202 -12.18 -7.69 -16.70
CA ASN A 202 -12.06 -8.27 -15.37
C ASN A 202 -11.72 -9.78 -15.36
N ARG A 203 -10.97 -10.26 -16.36
CA ARG A 203 -10.52 -11.67 -16.39
C ARG A 203 -9.30 -11.85 -15.52
N THR A 204 -9.30 -12.91 -14.71
CA THR A 204 -8.10 -13.37 -14.02
C THR A 204 -7.36 -14.40 -14.87
N LEU A 205 -6.04 -14.40 -14.80
CA LEU A 205 -5.16 -15.34 -15.49
C LEU A 205 -4.19 -15.94 -14.49
N THR A 206 -4.20 -17.27 -14.39
CA THR A 206 -3.28 -18.02 -13.53
C THR A 206 -1.86 -17.97 -14.10
N ILE A 207 -0.88 -17.59 -13.28
CA ILE A 207 0.55 -17.66 -13.60
C ILE A 207 1.10 -19.02 -13.14
N THR A 208 0.82 -19.38 -11.90
CA THR A 208 1.16 -20.69 -11.30
C THR A 208 0.00 -21.13 -10.42
N GLY A 209 -0.51 -22.33 -10.64
CA GLY A 209 -1.65 -22.89 -9.90
C GLY A 209 -1.34 -23.17 -8.43
N GLY A 210 -2.39 -23.50 -7.69
CA GLY A 210 -2.30 -23.89 -6.28
C GLY A 210 -2.92 -22.89 -5.31
N LYS A 211 -2.75 -23.18 -4.01
CA LYS A 211 -3.28 -22.37 -2.91
C LYS A 211 -2.19 -22.00 -1.93
N ALA A 212 -2.27 -20.79 -1.40
CA ALA A 212 -1.37 -20.29 -0.37
C ALA A 212 -2.13 -19.54 0.71
N ARG A 213 -1.58 -19.50 1.93
CA ARG A 213 -2.12 -18.72 3.04
C ARG A 213 -1.02 -17.82 3.59
N GLY A 214 -1.38 -16.58 3.88
CA GLY A 214 -0.46 -15.62 4.44
C GLY A 214 -1.14 -14.31 4.78
N GLU A 215 -0.37 -13.43 5.34
CA GLU A 215 -0.79 -12.03 5.52
C GLU A 215 -0.66 -11.30 4.19
N LEU A 216 -1.66 -10.54 3.81
CA LEU A 216 -1.70 -9.78 2.55
C LEU A 216 -0.93 -8.47 2.72
N ILE A 217 0.11 -8.28 1.92
CA ILE A 217 0.90 -7.05 1.88
C ILE A 217 1.04 -6.59 0.43
N GLY A 218 1.29 -5.31 0.22
CA GLY A 218 1.49 -4.81 -1.14
C GLY A 218 0.89 -3.43 -1.37
N GLY A 219 0.55 -3.18 -2.63
CA GLY A 219 -0.01 -1.93 -3.14
C GLY A 219 0.54 -1.58 -4.51
N ASN A 220 0.70 -0.28 -4.78
CA ASN A 220 1.30 0.21 -6.02
C ASN A 220 2.78 -0.19 -6.11
N LEU A 221 3.18 -0.83 -7.21
CA LEU A 221 4.52 -1.39 -7.39
C LEU A 221 5.60 -0.31 -7.41
N ALA A 222 5.37 0.80 -8.13
CA ALA A 222 6.33 1.89 -8.21
C ALA A 222 6.57 2.53 -6.84
N VAL A 223 5.51 2.75 -6.07
CA VAL A 223 5.60 3.33 -4.72
C VAL A 223 6.25 2.37 -3.74
N LEU A 224 5.89 1.09 -3.78
CA LEU A 224 6.46 0.07 -2.89
C LEU A 224 7.96 -0.09 -3.14
N THR A 225 8.39 -0.18 -4.39
CA THR A 225 9.82 -0.33 -4.74
C THR A 225 10.64 0.92 -4.42
N ALA A 226 10.02 2.11 -4.45
CA ALA A 226 10.68 3.35 -4.02
C ALA A 226 11.03 3.36 -2.52
N LEU A 227 10.47 2.47 -1.72
CA LEU A 227 10.81 2.30 -0.30
C LEU A 227 11.94 1.26 -0.07
N ALA A 228 12.49 0.65 -1.14
CA ALA A 228 13.54 -0.35 -1.02
C ALA A 228 14.74 0.19 -0.22
N GLY A 229 15.25 -0.62 0.71
CA GLY A 229 16.35 -0.23 1.59
C GLY A 229 15.96 0.68 2.77
N SER A 230 14.70 1.11 2.87
CA SER A 230 14.20 1.89 4.01
C SER A 230 13.61 0.99 5.11
N PRO A 231 13.49 1.49 6.35
CA PRO A 231 12.86 0.74 7.45
C PRO A 231 11.32 0.74 7.39
N TYR A 232 10.73 1.17 6.27
CA TYR A 232 9.29 1.36 6.09
C TYR A 232 8.62 0.28 5.27
N LEU A 233 9.39 -0.66 4.70
CA LEU A 233 8.81 -1.84 4.05
C LEU A 233 8.45 -2.91 5.10
N PRO A 234 7.32 -3.62 4.92
CA PRO A 234 7.00 -4.79 5.72
C PRO A 234 7.96 -5.96 5.42
N ASP A 235 8.05 -6.93 6.34
CA ASP A 235 8.68 -8.22 6.07
C ASP A 235 7.87 -8.99 5.03
N PHE A 236 8.53 -9.60 4.04
CA PHE A 236 7.91 -10.36 2.95
C PHE A 236 7.78 -11.86 3.26
N LYS A 237 8.45 -12.35 4.29
CA LYS A 237 8.56 -13.79 4.56
C LYS A 237 7.20 -14.43 4.83
N GLY A 238 6.82 -15.39 3.97
CA GLY A 238 5.58 -16.15 4.09
C GLY A 238 4.31 -15.33 3.84
N LYS A 239 4.42 -14.15 3.25
CA LYS A 239 3.30 -13.25 2.96
C LYS A 239 2.70 -13.52 1.57
N ILE A 240 1.49 -13.04 1.36
CA ILE A 240 0.89 -12.94 0.02
C ILE A 240 1.12 -11.51 -0.46
N LEU A 241 1.91 -11.36 -1.50
CA LEU A 241 2.21 -10.06 -2.10
C LEU A 241 1.17 -9.73 -3.17
N PHE A 242 0.46 -8.62 -3.02
CA PHE A 242 -0.33 -8.06 -4.09
C PHE A 242 0.32 -6.79 -4.65
N LEU A 243 0.29 -6.63 -5.96
CA LEU A 243 0.83 -5.46 -6.65
C LEU A 243 -0.16 -4.98 -7.72
N GLU A 244 -0.14 -3.71 -8.01
CA GLU A 244 -0.83 -3.05 -9.10
C GLU A 244 0.00 -1.87 -9.58
N ASP A 245 -0.26 -1.35 -10.79
CA ASP A 245 0.34 -0.09 -11.23
C ASP A 245 -0.50 0.61 -12.29
N VAL A 246 -0.08 1.80 -12.71
CA VAL A 246 -0.74 2.60 -13.74
C VAL A 246 0.28 3.36 -14.57
N SER A 247 0.08 3.38 -15.89
CA SER A 247 0.86 4.16 -16.86
C SER A 247 2.38 3.88 -16.80
N GLU A 248 2.76 2.67 -16.41
CA GLU A 248 4.15 2.23 -16.39
C GLU A 248 4.49 1.46 -17.68
N ALA A 249 5.60 1.83 -18.31
CA ALA A 249 6.13 1.06 -19.42
C ALA A 249 6.61 -0.33 -18.93
N PRO A 250 6.43 -1.41 -19.72
CA PRO A 250 6.79 -2.76 -19.29
C PRO A 250 8.23 -2.90 -18.78
N TYR A 251 9.21 -2.21 -19.39
CA TYR A 251 10.59 -2.24 -18.90
C TYR A 251 10.76 -1.67 -17.49
N ARG A 252 9.85 -0.78 -17.04
CA ARG A 252 9.87 -0.26 -15.66
C ARG A 252 9.28 -1.28 -14.71
N ILE A 253 8.20 -1.97 -15.10
CA ILE A 253 7.64 -3.10 -14.33
C ILE A 253 8.71 -4.18 -14.14
N ASP A 254 9.40 -4.58 -15.21
CA ASP A 254 10.53 -5.52 -15.17
C ASP A 254 11.62 -5.07 -14.19
N ARG A 255 12.04 -3.80 -14.28
CA ARG A 255 13.05 -3.22 -13.37
C ARG A 255 12.61 -3.24 -11.92
N MET A 256 11.35 -2.91 -11.63
CA MET A 256 10.81 -2.90 -10.29
C MET A 256 10.71 -4.31 -9.70
N LEU A 257 10.27 -5.30 -10.47
CA LEU A 257 10.30 -6.70 -10.06
C LEU A 257 11.73 -7.22 -9.88
N THR A 258 12.68 -6.80 -10.73
CA THR A 258 14.11 -7.06 -10.54
C THR A 258 14.59 -6.48 -9.19
N THR A 259 14.17 -5.27 -8.82
CA THR A 259 14.51 -4.68 -7.51
C THR A 259 13.99 -5.55 -6.37
N LEU A 260 12.73 -6.00 -6.43
CA LEU A 260 12.16 -6.89 -5.41
C LEU A 260 12.88 -8.26 -5.35
N LYS A 261 13.33 -8.78 -6.49
CA LYS A 261 14.12 -10.01 -6.56
C LYS A 261 15.49 -9.82 -5.91
N LEU A 262 16.22 -8.76 -6.27
CA LEU A 262 17.56 -8.48 -5.74
C LEU A 262 17.58 -8.25 -4.23
N MET A 263 16.52 -7.70 -3.66
CA MET A 263 16.38 -7.55 -2.21
C MET A 263 15.86 -8.82 -1.51
N GLY A 264 15.61 -9.91 -2.24
CA GLY A 264 15.13 -11.18 -1.70
C GLY A 264 13.64 -11.20 -1.36
N ALA A 265 12.89 -10.15 -1.71
CA ALA A 265 11.46 -10.05 -1.40
C ALA A 265 10.65 -11.10 -2.14
N LEU A 266 10.91 -11.32 -3.44
CA LEU A 266 10.18 -12.30 -4.25
C LEU A 266 10.44 -13.74 -3.80
N ASP A 267 11.66 -14.06 -3.36
CA ASP A 267 12.02 -15.39 -2.86
C ASP A 267 11.41 -15.68 -1.47
N ALA A 268 10.99 -14.65 -0.75
CA ALA A 268 10.45 -14.78 0.59
C ALA A 268 8.92 -14.95 0.65
N ILE A 269 8.17 -14.56 -0.39
CA ILE A 269 6.71 -14.61 -0.38
C ILE A 269 6.15 -16.03 -0.56
N ALA A 270 4.94 -16.27 -0.05
CA ALA A 270 4.24 -17.54 -0.17
C ALA A 270 3.22 -17.58 -1.33
N GLY A 271 2.87 -16.43 -1.90
CA GLY A 271 1.95 -16.32 -3.02
C GLY A 271 1.93 -14.91 -3.59
N PHE A 272 1.41 -14.78 -4.82
CA PHE A 272 1.44 -13.53 -5.56
C PHE A 272 0.12 -13.23 -6.25
N ILE A 273 -0.32 -11.99 -6.15
CA ILE A 273 -1.50 -11.46 -6.84
C ILE A 273 -1.05 -10.19 -7.59
N PHE A 274 -1.27 -10.15 -8.89
CA PHE A 274 -1.16 -8.90 -9.61
C PHE A 274 -2.57 -8.39 -9.93
N GLY A 275 -2.85 -7.15 -9.54
CA GLY A 275 -4.07 -6.45 -9.90
C GLY A 275 -4.07 -6.07 -11.37
N GLU A 276 -4.57 -4.90 -11.68
CA GLU A 276 -4.46 -4.34 -13.03
C GLU A 276 -3.22 -3.46 -13.16
N CYS A 277 -2.67 -3.43 -14.37
CA CYS A 277 -1.68 -2.44 -14.80
C CYS A 277 -2.37 -1.56 -15.84
N THR A 278 -3.13 -0.59 -15.36
CA THR A 278 -3.94 0.27 -16.22
C THR A 278 -3.02 1.15 -17.07
N ASP A 279 -3.28 1.21 -18.39
CA ASP A 279 -2.47 1.99 -19.33
C ASP A 279 -0.96 1.63 -19.29
N CYS A 280 -0.63 0.36 -19.08
CA CYS A 280 0.74 -0.17 -19.10
C CYS A 280 1.07 -0.80 -20.45
N ASP A 281 0.86 -0.08 -21.50
CA ASP A 281 1.10 -0.55 -22.86
C ASP A 281 2.61 -0.71 -23.15
N PRO A 282 2.99 -1.66 -24.02
CA PRO A 282 4.38 -1.87 -24.40
C PRO A 282 5.01 -0.67 -25.13
N GLY A 283 4.19 0.35 -25.48
CA GLY A 283 4.62 1.49 -26.26
C GLY A 283 4.91 1.11 -27.71
N ASP A 284 5.38 2.08 -28.49
CA ASP A 284 5.69 1.93 -29.93
C ASP A 284 7.08 1.30 -30.18
N GLY A 285 7.77 0.85 -29.14
CA GLY A 285 9.14 0.35 -29.21
C GLY A 285 9.21 -1.09 -29.69
N TYR A 286 10.05 -1.34 -30.70
CA TYR A 286 10.41 -2.69 -31.09
C TYR A 286 11.13 -3.42 -29.96
N GLY A 287 10.66 -4.64 -29.63
CA GLY A 287 11.33 -5.52 -28.66
C GLY A 287 10.98 -5.25 -27.20
N SER A 288 9.86 -4.59 -26.89
CA SER A 288 9.36 -4.53 -25.51
C SER A 288 8.86 -5.90 -25.05
N LEU A 289 9.15 -6.26 -23.77
CA LEU A 289 8.52 -7.38 -23.13
C LEU A 289 7.02 -7.11 -22.91
N THR A 290 6.20 -8.14 -22.98
CA THR A 290 4.83 -8.10 -22.51
C THR A 290 4.77 -8.35 -21.01
N LEU A 291 3.69 -7.96 -20.33
CA LEU A 291 3.49 -8.28 -18.92
C LEU A 291 3.53 -9.80 -18.67
N ASP A 292 3.00 -10.61 -19.60
CA ASP A 292 3.05 -12.08 -19.47
C ASP A 292 4.48 -12.59 -19.47
N GLN A 293 5.34 -12.10 -20.36
CA GLN A 293 6.76 -12.44 -20.37
C GLN A 293 7.47 -12.02 -19.08
N ILE A 294 7.17 -10.82 -18.58
CA ILE A 294 7.74 -10.33 -17.33
C ILE A 294 7.34 -11.24 -16.16
N PHE A 295 6.07 -11.68 -16.09
CA PHE A 295 5.64 -12.60 -15.04
C PHE A 295 6.21 -14.01 -15.23
N ASP A 296 6.39 -14.46 -16.47
CA ASP A 296 7.08 -15.72 -16.77
C ASP A 296 8.56 -15.71 -16.31
N ASP A 297 9.23 -14.55 -16.38
CA ASP A 297 10.62 -14.38 -15.98
C ASP A 297 10.80 -14.21 -14.45
N HIS A 298 9.90 -13.48 -13.78
CA HIS A 298 10.07 -13.11 -12.38
C HIS A 298 9.22 -13.90 -11.39
N ILE A 299 8.00 -14.28 -11.75
CA ILE A 299 7.02 -14.86 -10.81
C ILE A 299 6.88 -16.38 -11.00
N LYS A 300 6.73 -16.83 -12.22
CA LYS A 300 6.54 -18.25 -12.53
C LYS A 300 7.67 -19.15 -12.01
N PRO A 301 8.98 -18.76 -12.09
CA PRO A 301 10.08 -19.55 -11.57
C PRO A 301 10.08 -19.72 -10.04
N LEU A 302 9.33 -18.89 -9.31
CA LEU A 302 9.19 -19.02 -7.85
C LEU A 302 8.39 -20.27 -7.46
N GLY A 303 7.61 -20.84 -8.38
CA GLY A 303 6.80 -22.05 -8.15
C GLY A 303 5.70 -21.88 -7.08
N ILE A 304 5.38 -20.66 -6.70
CA ILE A 304 4.34 -20.32 -5.71
C ILE A 304 2.99 -20.05 -6.40
N PRO A 305 1.85 -20.24 -5.73
CA PRO A 305 0.55 -19.86 -6.27
C PRO A 305 0.51 -18.37 -6.66
N ALA A 306 0.16 -18.10 -7.92
CA ALA A 306 0.18 -16.76 -8.47
C ALA A 306 -0.89 -16.57 -9.57
N TYR A 307 -1.56 -15.42 -9.58
CA TYR A 307 -2.46 -15.01 -10.66
C TYR A 307 -2.43 -13.49 -10.88
N ARG A 308 -2.95 -13.05 -12.02
CA ARG A 308 -3.09 -11.63 -12.38
C ARG A 308 -4.51 -11.26 -12.80
N GLY A 309 -4.79 -9.97 -12.86
CA GLY A 309 -6.07 -9.40 -13.28
C GLY A 309 -7.08 -9.25 -12.14
N ALA A 310 -6.64 -9.25 -10.86
CA ALA A 310 -7.55 -8.92 -9.75
C ALA A 310 -8.07 -7.48 -9.88
N MET A 311 -9.32 -7.22 -9.49
CA MET A 311 -9.90 -5.86 -9.48
C MET A 311 -9.31 -5.00 -8.36
N ILE A 312 -7.97 -4.85 -8.38
CA ILE A 312 -7.16 -4.06 -7.44
C ILE A 312 -6.38 -3.04 -8.25
N GLY A 313 -6.36 -1.78 -7.80
CA GLY A 313 -5.56 -0.72 -8.39
C GLY A 313 -6.39 0.35 -9.11
N HIS A 314 -5.83 0.91 -10.19
CA HIS A 314 -6.40 2.06 -10.91
C HIS A 314 -7.53 1.66 -11.87
N VAL A 315 -8.53 0.99 -11.35
CA VAL A 315 -9.73 0.57 -12.07
C VAL A 315 -10.97 1.25 -11.50
N ARG A 316 -12.01 1.38 -12.33
CA ARG A 316 -13.24 2.06 -11.92
C ARG A 316 -13.96 1.34 -10.78
N GLU A 317 -13.97 0.03 -10.82
CA GLU A 317 -14.55 -0.87 -9.83
C GLU A 317 -13.42 -1.63 -9.16
N GLN A 318 -13.12 -1.31 -7.91
CA GLN A 318 -11.98 -1.89 -7.23
C GLN A 318 -12.36 -2.53 -5.89
N PHE A 319 -11.67 -3.59 -5.53
CA PHE A 319 -11.78 -4.18 -4.21
C PHE A 319 -11.18 -3.25 -3.15
N ILE A 320 -11.73 -3.33 -1.95
CA ILE A 320 -11.10 -2.79 -0.74
C ILE A 320 -10.38 -3.94 -0.06
N VAL A 321 -9.06 -3.96 -0.15
CA VAL A 321 -8.25 -5.06 0.37
C VAL A 321 -7.47 -4.66 1.62
N PRO A 322 -7.49 -5.49 2.68
CA PRO A 322 -6.81 -5.19 3.92
C PRO A 322 -5.31 -5.52 3.84
N VAL A 323 -4.46 -4.52 3.92
CA VAL A 323 -3.01 -4.67 4.08
C VAL A 323 -2.74 -5.11 5.53
N GLY A 324 -2.15 -6.28 5.72
CA GLY A 324 -1.99 -6.93 7.02
C GLY A 324 -3.11 -7.92 7.38
N GLY A 325 -4.13 -8.10 6.52
CA GLY A 325 -5.17 -9.13 6.70
C GLY A 325 -4.66 -10.52 6.35
N ARG A 326 -5.11 -11.56 7.06
CA ARG A 326 -4.77 -12.94 6.69
C ARG A 326 -5.72 -13.48 5.63
N VAL A 327 -5.15 -13.99 4.54
CA VAL A 327 -5.91 -14.47 3.39
C VAL A 327 -5.50 -15.88 2.97
N GLU A 328 -6.41 -16.52 2.25
CA GLU A 328 -6.14 -17.70 1.43
C GLU A 328 -6.27 -17.29 -0.03
N LEU A 329 -5.19 -17.47 -0.77
CA LEU A 329 -5.11 -17.33 -2.22
C LEU A 329 -5.45 -18.68 -2.87
N ASP A 330 -6.32 -18.66 -3.89
CA ASP A 330 -6.64 -19.76 -4.79
C ASP A 330 -6.34 -19.31 -6.21
N ALA A 331 -5.11 -19.57 -6.67
CA ALA A 331 -4.62 -19.08 -7.96
C ALA A 331 -5.30 -19.78 -9.15
N ASP A 332 -5.73 -21.04 -8.99
CA ASP A 332 -6.45 -21.76 -10.03
C ASP A 332 -7.81 -21.13 -10.32
N ALA A 333 -8.45 -20.63 -9.26
CA ALA A 333 -9.74 -19.95 -9.36
C ALA A 333 -9.63 -18.43 -9.55
N GLY A 334 -8.41 -17.86 -9.57
CA GLY A 334 -8.17 -16.43 -9.70
C GLY A 334 -8.87 -15.60 -8.62
N ARG A 335 -8.80 -16.03 -7.37
CA ARG A 335 -9.50 -15.39 -6.24
C ARG A 335 -8.72 -15.53 -4.94
N PHE A 336 -9.10 -14.73 -3.95
CA PHE A 336 -8.63 -14.88 -2.56
C PHE A 336 -9.74 -14.54 -1.57
N ARG A 337 -9.57 -14.92 -0.32
CA ARG A 337 -10.55 -14.66 0.74
C ARG A 337 -9.89 -14.35 2.07
N LEU A 338 -10.57 -13.57 2.91
CA LEU A 338 -10.18 -13.38 4.31
C LEU A 338 -10.37 -14.68 5.09
N LEU A 339 -9.42 -14.99 5.96
CA LEU A 339 -9.47 -16.14 6.87
C LEU A 339 -9.96 -15.76 8.26
N GLU A 340 -9.89 -14.48 8.62
CA GLU A 340 -10.25 -13.98 9.94
C GLU A 340 -10.64 -12.49 9.87
N PRO A 341 -11.37 -11.97 10.88
CA PRO A 341 -11.76 -10.58 10.93
C PRO A 341 -10.57 -9.62 10.85
N VAL A 342 -10.79 -8.46 10.22
CA VAL A 342 -9.81 -7.37 10.08
C VAL A 342 -10.14 -6.16 10.96
N PHE A 343 -11.15 -6.30 11.81
CA PHE A 343 -11.55 -5.31 12.81
C PHE A 343 -11.46 -5.91 14.21
N GLY A 344 -11.07 -5.09 15.20
CA GLY A 344 -11.11 -5.45 16.61
C GLY A 344 -12.54 -5.60 17.14
N GLN A 345 -12.68 -6.24 18.28
CA GLN A 345 -13.95 -6.24 19.03
C GLN A 345 -14.23 -4.79 19.45
N ALA A 346 -15.49 -4.36 19.31
CA ALA A 346 -15.95 -3.03 19.71
C ALA A 346 -15.95 -2.89 21.24
#